data_a19bdd9aab30d7b3796f4731385ce66a
#
_entry.id   a19bdd9aab30d7b3796f4731385ce66a
#
_cell.length_a   1.000
_cell.length_b   1.000
_cell.length_c   1.000
_cell.angle_alpha   90.00
_cell.angle_beta   90.00
_cell.angle_gamma   90.00
#
_symmetry.space_group_name_H-M   'P 1'
#
loop_
_entity.id
_entity.type
_entity.pdbx_description
1 polymer ?
#
loop_
_entity_poly.entity_id
_entity_poly.type
_entity_poly.pdbx_seq_one_letter_code
_entity_poly.pdbx_strand_id
1 'polypeptide(L)'
;GKSTLLEALAVAHGFNPEGGTKNYVFSTHDTHSELCDAIRISKGYRKEKWGYFLRAESFYNVATQEEEYADFAHPSAKYHERSHGESFLTLAQNNLQPNGLYLFDEPEAALSPQRQLTLLIQIYRCAKEGAQFFIVTHSPILLGIPDADIYCFDNGSIHLCEYEETESYQVTEMFINNRQMLLDKLLTE
;
A
#
# COMPACT_ATOMS: atom_id res chain seq x y z
N GLY A 1 -0.36 9.38 -11.68
CA GLY A 1 -1.31 9.80 -10.65
C GLY A 1 -0.87 9.46 -9.24
N LYS A 2 -1.73 8.83 -8.44
CA LYS A 2 -1.47 8.50 -7.02
C LYS A 2 -0.23 7.61 -6.86
N SER A 3 -0.17 6.48 -7.60
CA SER A 3 0.96 5.54 -7.55
C SER A 3 2.28 6.18 -7.97
N THR A 4 2.25 7.07 -8.98
CA THR A 4 3.44 7.83 -9.41
C THR A 4 3.97 8.74 -8.30
N LEU A 5 3.08 9.40 -7.55
CA LEU A 5 3.48 10.22 -6.40
C LEU A 5 4.05 9.36 -5.28
N LEU A 6 3.42 8.22 -4.97
CA LEU A 6 3.90 7.31 -3.94
C LEU A 6 5.27 6.73 -4.30
N GLU A 7 5.47 6.30 -5.54
CA GLU A 7 6.76 5.84 -6.06
C GLU A 7 7.83 6.94 -5.96
N ALA A 8 7.51 8.16 -6.39
CA ALA A 8 8.45 9.28 -6.31
C ALA A 8 8.83 9.60 -4.85
N LEU A 9 7.89 9.50 -3.91
CA LEU A 9 8.17 9.62 -2.47
C LEU A 9 9.08 8.49 -1.98
N ALA A 10 8.82 7.24 -2.41
CA ALA A 10 9.63 6.09 -2.05
C ALA A 10 11.07 6.25 -2.53
N VAL A 11 11.27 6.57 -3.81
CA VAL A 11 12.60 6.78 -4.41
C VAL A 11 13.33 7.95 -3.75
N ALA A 12 12.67 9.10 -3.56
CA ALA A 12 13.25 10.25 -2.88
C ALA A 12 13.64 9.95 -1.41
N HIS A 13 12.98 8.95 -0.78
CA HIS A 13 13.30 8.48 0.56
C HIS A 13 14.39 7.39 0.59
N GLY A 14 14.81 6.88 -0.57
CA GLY A 14 15.87 5.89 -0.75
C GLY A 14 15.40 4.44 -0.81
N PHE A 15 14.12 4.19 -1.13
CA PHE A 15 13.63 2.85 -1.45
C PHE A 15 13.89 2.51 -2.91
N ASN A 16 13.96 1.22 -3.21
CA ASN A 16 13.98 0.75 -4.59
C ASN A 16 12.59 1.00 -5.24
N PRO A 17 12.52 1.49 -6.50
CA PRO A 17 11.25 1.69 -7.20
C PRO A 17 10.42 0.40 -7.38
N GLU A 18 11.06 -0.77 -7.41
CA GLU A 18 10.39 -2.08 -7.47
C GLU A 18 9.76 -2.49 -6.13
N GLY A 19 10.17 -1.87 -5.01
CA GLY A 19 9.71 -2.20 -3.66
C GLY A 19 10.77 -2.86 -2.78
N GLY A 20 10.35 -3.29 -1.60
CA GLY A 20 11.21 -3.91 -0.58
C GLY A 20 11.76 -2.93 0.43
N THR A 21 12.79 -3.36 1.15
CA THR A 21 13.51 -2.52 2.11
C THR A 21 14.51 -1.60 1.40
N LYS A 22 15.03 -0.58 2.09
CA LYS A 22 16.07 0.31 1.55
C LYS A 22 17.39 -0.41 1.17
N ASN A 23 17.58 -1.63 1.64
CA ASN A 23 18.79 -2.42 1.39
C ASN A 23 18.73 -3.24 0.09
N TYR A 24 17.56 -3.29 -0.56
CA TYR A 24 17.43 -4.03 -1.81
C TYR A 24 17.99 -3.23 -2.98
N VAL A 25 19.10 -3.72 -3.53
CA VAL A 25 19.78 -3.15 -4.71
C VAL A 25 19.54 -4.07 -5.89
N PHE A 26 18.30 -4.05 -6.41
CA PHE A 26 18.03 -4.66 -7.72
C PHE A 26 17.19 -3.66 -8.54
N SER A 27 17.43 -3.62 -9.82
CA SER A 27 16.65 -2.83 -10.78
C SER A 27 16.44 -3.67 -12.02
N THR A 28 15.20 -3.97 -12.34
CA THR A 28 14.86 -4.63 -13.61
C THR A 28 14.67 -3.62 -14.74
N HIS A 29 14.30 -2.37 -14.43
CA HIS A 29 14.18 -1.27 -15.38
C HIS A 29 14.43 0.09 -14.72
N ASP A 30 15.20 0.96 -15.40
CA ASP A 30 15.46 2.37 -15.02
C ASP A 30 14.28 3.29 -15.42
N THR A 31 13.05 2.95 -15.05
CA THR A 31 11.83 3.68 -15.46
C THR A 31 11.09 4.31 -14.28
N HIS A 32 11.82 4.90 -13.34
CA HIS A 32 11.16 5.72 -12.33
C HIS A 32 10.82 7.12 -12.88
N SER A 33 9.74 7.70 -12.35
CA SER A 33 9.30 9.03 -12.73
C SER A 33 10.34 10.10 -12.33
N GLU A 34 10.65 11.05 -13.21
CA GLU A 34 11.48 12.24 -12.91
C GLU A 34 10.88 13.09 -11.76
N LEU A 35 9.67 12.81 -11.33
CA LEU A 35 9.01 13.48 -10.22
C LEU A 35 9.81 13.36 -8.90
N CYS A 36 10.57 12.28 -8.71
CA CYS A 36 11.40 12.10 -7.52
C CYS A 36 12.46 13.21 -7.37
N ASP A 37 12.97 13.75 -8.49
CA ASP A 37 13.96 14.82 -8.49
C ASP A 37 13.36 16.19 -8.12
N ALA A 38 12.04 16.34 -8.31
CA ALA A 38 11.30 17.54 -7.95
C ALA A 38 10.77 17.52 -6.51
N ILE A 39 10.79 16.37 -5.83
CA ILE A 39 10.29 16.21 -4.46
C ILE A 39 11.39 16.54 -3.45
N ARG A 40 11.07 17.43 -2.50
CA ARG A 40 11.91 17.69 -1.34
C ARG A 40 11.28 17.12 -0.07
N ILE A 41 11.91 16.11 0.52
CA ILE A 41 11.46 15.51 1.77
C ILE A 41 12.02 16.30 2.95
N SER A 42 11.13 16.83 3.80
CA SER A 42 11.49 17.39 5.09
C SER A 42 11.24 16.35 6.17
N LYS A 43 12.32 15.80 6.75
CA LYS A 43 12.23 14.77 7.78
C LYS A 43 12.04 15.40 9.15
N GLY A 44 11.16 14.83 9.96
CA GLY A 44 11.01 15.19 11.37
C GLY A 44 12.23 14.79 12.21
N TYR A 45 12.20 15.10 13.51
CA TYR A 45 13.31 14.79 14.43
C TYR A 45 13.43 13.29 14.77
N ARG A 46 12.35 12.53 14.59
CA ARG A 46 12.37 11.07 14.76
C ARG A 46 12.88 10.43 13.48
N LYS A 47 13.96 9.64 13.61
CA LYS A 47 14.45 8.82 12.49
C LYS A 47 13.70 7.51 12.48
N GLU A 48 13.14 7.17 11.33
CA GLU A 48 12.60 5.83 11.09
C GLU A 48 13.72 4.80 11.23
N LYS A 49 13.44 3.70 11.93
CA LYS A 49 14.38 2.57 12.10
C LYS A 49 14.18 1.50 11.03
N TRP A 50 12.96 1.40 10.55
CA TRP A 50 12.49 0.40 9.61
C TRP A 50 11.76 1.07 8.46
N GLY A 51 11.66 0.40 7.34
CA GLY A 51 10.88 0.91 6.24
C GLY A 51 10.70 -0.13 5.16
N TYR A 52 9.54 -0.09 4.52
CA TYR A 52 9.19 -1.01 3.46
C TYR A 52 8.32 -0.31 2.42
N PHE A 53 8.64 -0.50 1.15
CA PHE A 53 7.80 -0.11 0.04
C PHE A 53 7.17 -1.37 -0.56
N LEU A 54 5.84 -1.46 -0.54
CA LEU A 54 5.08 -2.61 -0.99
C LEU A 54 4.20 -2.20 -2.17
N ARG A 55 4.42 -2.85 -3.31
CA ARG A 55 3.62 -2.70 -4.53
C ARG A 55 3.00 -4.04 -4.89
N ALA A 56 1.69 -4.05 -5.15
CA ALA A 56 1.02 -5.28 -5.59
C ALA A 56 1.56 -5.80 -6.92
N GLU A 57 1.93 -4.91 -7.85
CA GLU A 57 2.46 -5.26 -9.16
C GLU A 57 3.81 -5.97 -9.11
N SER A 58 4.73 -5.53 -8.25
CA SER A 58 6.08 -6.09 -8.13
C SER A 58 6.25 -7.06 -6.96
N PHE A 59 5.15 -7.42 -6.30
CA PHE A 59 5.15 -8.31 -5.14
C PHE A 59 5.95 -9.62 -5.36
N TYR A 60 5.81 -10.24 -6.53
CA TYR A 60 6.52 -11.49 -6.84
C TYR A 60 8.02 -11.32 -6.94
N ASN A 61 8.47 -10.22 -7.55
CA ASN A 61 9.90 -9.94 -7.68
C ASN A 61 10.51 -9.74 -6.29
N VAL A 62 9.82 -9.01 -5.42
CA VAL A 62 10.26 -8.77 -4.04
C VAL A 62 10.23 -10.05 -3.21
N ALA A 63 9.18 -10.85 -3.30
CA ALA A 63 9.07 -12.13 -2.58
C ALA A 63 10.17 -13.12 -2.99
N THR A 64 10.49 -13.20 -4.29
CA THR A 64 11.59 -14.02 -4.81
C THR A 64 12.93 -13.55 -4.25
N GLN A 65 13.17 -12.24 -4.24
CA GLN A 65 14.41 -11.69 -3.69
C GLN A 65 14.54 -11.92 -2.18
N GLU A 66 13.46 -11.79 -1.41
CA GLU A 66 13.48 -12.12 0.03
C GLU A 66 13.79 -13.60 0.26
N GLU A 67 13.28 -14.51 -0.58
CA GLU A 67 13.60 -15.93 -0.48
C GLU A 67 15.06 -16.23 -0.85
N GLU A 68 15.63 -15.54 -1.84
CA GLU A 68 17.04 -15.68 -2.24
C GLU A 68 18.00 -15.15 -1.18
N TYR A 69 17.64 -14.10 -0.43
CA TYR A 69 18.43 -13.56 0.68
C TYR A 69 18.22 -14.30 2.00
N ALA A 70 17.33 -15.29 2.03
CA ALA A 70 17.10 -16.10 3.23
C ALA A 70 18.35 -16.94 3.57
N ASP A 71 18.74 -16.91 4.82
CA ASP A 71 19.86 -17.68 5.37
C ASP A 71 19.41 -18.47 6.62
N PHE A 72 20.38 -19.15 7.29
CA PHE A 72 20.10 -19.92 8.50
C PHE A 72 19.58 -19.07 9.67
N ALA A 73 19.90 -17.77 9.71
CA ALA A 73 19.44 -16.85 10.75
C ALA A 73 18.07 -16.27 10.42
N HIS A 74 17.73 -16.18 9.11
CA HIS A 74 16.48 -15.64 8.59
C HIS A 74 15.88 -16.65 7.57
N PRO A 75 15.17 -17.69 8.05
CA PRO A 75 14.63 -18.71 7.17
C PRO A 75 13.57 -18.14 6.23
N SER A 76 13.54 -18.63 4.99
CA SER A 76 12.52 -18.26 3.99
C SER A 76 11.11 -18.47 4.51
N ALA A 77 10.23 -17.48 4.27
CA ALA A 77 8.81 -17.58 4.58
C ALA A 77 8.04 -18.44 3.58
N LYS A 78 8.70 -18.99 2.56
CA LYS A 78 8.15 -19.88 1.52
C LYS A 78 6.91 -19.25 0.85
N TYR A 79 7.05 -18.03 0.37
CA TYR A 79 5.96 -17.26 -0.24
C TYR A 79 5.34 -17.98 -1.44
N HIS A 80 6.14 -18.69 -2.23
CA HIS A 80 5.68 -19.41 -3.42
C HIS A 80 4.88 -20.69 -3.11
N GLU A 81 4.94 -21.22 -1.89
CA GLU A 81 4.16 -22.39 -1.46
C GLU A 81 2.74 -22.03 -0.97
N ARG A 82 2.40 -20.74 -0.86
CA ARG A 82 1.13 -20.23 -0.33
C ARG A 82 0.28 -19.57 -1.41
N SER A 83 -1.00 -19.32 -1.10
CA SER A 83 -1.84 -18.51 -1.99
C SER A 83 -1.32 -17.06 -2.04
N HIS A 84 -1.49 -16.37 -3.17
CA HIS A 84 -1.08 -14.98 -3.40
C HIS A 84 -1.38 -14.05 -2.21
N GLY A 85 -2.63 -14.05 -1.76
CA GLY A 85 -3.05 -13.18 -0.66
C GLY A 85 -2.48 -13.59 0.71
N GLU A 86 -2.12 -14.86 0.91
CA GLU A 86 -1.44 -15.31 2.14
C GLU A 86 0.02 -14.87 2.15
N SER A 87 0.69 -15.03 1.03
CA SER A 87 2.07 -14.61 0.85
C SER A 87 2.22 -13.10 1.01
N PHE A 88 1.34 -12.33 0.37
CA PHE A 88 1.31 -10.88 0.49
C PHE A 88 1.07 -10.42 1.93
N LEU A 89 0.09 -10.99 2.62
CA LEU A 89 -0.20 -10.66 4.01
C LEU A 89 0.95 -11.06 4.94
N THR A 90 1.56 -12.23 4.71
CA THR A 90 2.73 -12.69 5.48
C THR A 90 3.92 -11.75 5.29
N LEU A 91 4.20 -11.33 4.06
CA LEU A 91 5.28 -10.39 3.77
C LEU A 91 5.04 -9.04 4.45
N ALA A 92 3.82 -8.51 4.36
CA ALA A 92 3.46 -7.29 5.08
C ALA A 92 3.64 -7.46 6.60
N GLN A 93 3.17 -8.56 7.17
CA GLN A 93 3.28 -8.85 8.61
C GLN A 93 4.73 -8.94 9.10
N ASN A 94 5.59 -9.61 8.34
CA ASN A 94 6.99 -9.80 8.71
C ASN A 94 7.78 -8.49 8.70
N ASN A 95 7.37 -7.56 7.84
CA ASN A 95 8.09 -6.28 7.65
C ASN A 95 7.50 -5.12 8.46
N LEU A 96 6.30 -5.27 9.05
CA LEU A 96 5.69 -4.23 9.87
C LEU A 96 6.31 -4.20 11.28
N GLN A 97 6.98 -3.09 11.60
CA GLN A 97 7.64 -2.85 12.89
C GLN A 97 7.27 -1.46 13.42
N PRO A 98 7.25 -1.26 14.75
CA PRO A 98 7.04 0.05 15.36
C PRO A 98 8.08 1.08 14.88
N ASN A 99 7.67 2.35 14.81
CA ASN A 99 8.51 3.46 14.37
C ASN A 99 9.10 3.30 12.97
N GLY A 100 8.41 2.59 12.09
CA GLY A 100 8.77 2.41 10.69
C GLY A 100 8.09 3.41 9.76
N LEU A 101 8.56 3.43 8.50
CA LEU A 101 7.94 4.15 7.39
C LEU A 101 7.51 3.16 6.32
N TYR A 102 6.25 3.16 5.98
CA TYR A 102 5.64 2.20 5.07
C TYR A 102 4.90 2.91 3.94
N LEU A 103 5.19 2.49 2.73
CA LEU A 103 4.51 2.96 1.52
C LEU A 103 3.85 1.76 0.86
N PHE A 104 2.53 1.79 0.70
CA PHE A 104 1.75 0.69 0.14
C PHE A 104 1.00 1.17 -1.11
N ASP A 105 1.22 0.50 -2.23
CA ASP A 105 0.58 0.79 -3.51
C ASP A 105 -0.40 -0.32 -3.85
N GLU A 106 -1.69 -0.02 -3.75
CA GLU A 106 -2.84 -0.88 -4.02
C GLU A 106 -2.76 -2.27 -3.35
N PRO A 107 -2.50 -2.34 -2.03
CA PRO A 107 -2.34 -3.61 -1.34
C PRO A 107 -3.59 -4.51 -1.42
N GLU A 108 -4.76 -3.93 -1.68
CA GLU A 108 -6.01 -4.66 -1.88
C GLU A 108 -6.02 -5.57 -3.11
N ALA A 109 -5.23 -5.28 -4.14
CA ALA A 109 -5.22 -6.05 -5.39
C ALA A 109 -4.86 -7.53 -5.17
N ALA A 110 -4.06 -7.83 -4.15
CA ALA A 110 -3.69 -9.19 -3.77
C ALA A 110 -4.57 -9.79 -2.64
N LEU A 111 -5.51 -9.02 -2.07
CA LEU A 111 -6.19 -9.38 -0.83
C LEU A 111 -7.71 -9.54 -0.98
N SER A 112 -8.25 -10.64 -0.44
CA SER A 112 -9.70 -10.75 -0.23
C SER A 112 -10.18 -9.71 0.80
N PRO A 113 -11.48 -9.33 0.80
CA PRO A 113 -12.01 -8.36 1.77
C PRO A 113 -11.69 -8.70 3.23
N GLN A 114 -11.75 -9.97 3.60
CA GLN A 114 -11.42 -10.40 4.96
C GLN A 114 -9.93 -10.20 5.29
N ARG A 115 -9.04 -10.41 4.32
CA ARG A 115 -7.59 -10.18 4.49
C ARG A 115 -7.26 -8.69 4.53
N GLN A 116 -8.02 -7.86 3.82
CA GLN A 116 -7.91 -6.40 3.93
C GLN A 116 -8.24 -5.92 5.34
N LEU A 117 -9.26 -6.48 6.01
CA LEU A 117 -9.54 -6.19 7.42
C LEU A 117 -8.39 -6.61 8.34
N THR A 118 -7.75 -7.74 8.06
CA THR A 118 -6.58 -8.18 8.82
C THR A 118 -5.42 -7.20 8.66
N LEU A 119 -5.14 -6.78 7.43
CA LEU A 119 -4.10 -5.78 7.15
C LEU A 119 -4.41 -4.43 7.81
N LEU A 120 -5.66 -3.97 7.75
CA LEU A 120 -6.12 -2.73 8.39
C LEU A 120 -5.79 -2.74 9.89
N ILE A 121 -6.15 -3.82 10.60
CA ILE A 121 -5.89 -3.94 12.03
C ILE A 121 -4.38 -3.86 12.34
N GLN A 122 -3.56 -4.46 11.51
CA GLN A 122 -2.10 -4.43 11.68
C GLN A 122 -1.52 -3.05 11.43
N ILE A 123 -1.94 -2.38 10.35
CA ILE A 123 -1.56 -1.00 10.05
C ILE A 123 -1.92 -0.10 11.22
N TYR A 124 -3.16 -0.17 11.69
CA TYR A 124 -3.65 0.65 12.81
C TYR A 124 -2.82 0.44 14.08
N ARG A 125 -2.55 -0.81 14.47
CA ARG A 125 -1.73 -1.13 15.65
C ARG A 125 -0.32 -0.59 15.51
N CYS A 126 0.32 -0.83 14.37
CA CYS A 126 1.68 -0.38 14.10
C CYS A 126 1.78 1.16 14.07
N ALA A 127 0.77 1.84 13.54
CA ALA A 127 0.68 3.31 13.56
C ALA A 127 0.56 3.85 15.00
N LYS A 128 -0.24 3.22 15.86
CA LYS A 128 -0.31 3.58 17.29
C LYS A 128 1.02 3.38 18.03
N GLU A 129 1.90 2.53 17.52
CA GLU A 129 3.26 2.31 18.02
C GLU A 129 4.30 3.21 17.32
N GLY A 130 3.85 4.25 16.61
CA GLY A 130 4.68 5.31 16.05
C GLY A 130 5.15 5.08 14.61
N ALA A 131 4.65 4.07 13.92
CA ALA A 131 4.90 3.91 12.49
C ALA A 131 4.08 4.91 11.66
N GLN A 132 4.62 5.31 10.51
CA GLN A 132 3.95 6.15 9.53
C GLN A 132 3.65 5.36 8.27
N PHE A 133 2.44 5.53 7.74
CA PHE A 133 1.99 4.89 6.51
C PHE A 133 1.61 5.92 5.46
N PHE A 134 1.97 5.65 4.21
CA PHE A 134 1.42 6.26 3.01
C PHE A 134 0.81 5.14 2.17
N ILE A 135 -0.49 5.19 1.96
CA ILE A 135 -1.23 4.11 1.30
C ILE A 135 -2.00 4.68 0.12
N VAL A 136 -1.74 4.20 -1.07
CA VAL A 136 -2.59 4.40 -2.23
C VAL A 136 -3.53 3.21 -2.30
N THR A 137 -4.84 3.48 -2.27
CA THR A 137 -5.85 2.43 -2.29
C THR A 137 -7.16 2.91 -2.93
N HIS A 138 -7.90 1.98 -3.50
CA HIS A 138 -9.28 2.13 -3.93
C HIS A 138 -10.26 1.30 -3.07
N SER A 139 -9.73 0.59 -2.06
CA SER A 139 -10.55 -0.23 -1.17
C SER A 139 -11.30 0.63 -0.15
N PRO A 140 -12.64 0.59 -0.10
CA PRO A 140 -13.39 1.24 0.97
C PRO A 140 -13.06 0.65 2.36
N ILE A 141 -12.56 -0.59 2.43
CA ILE A 141 -12.11 -1.20 3.70
C ILE A 141 -10.84 -0.51 4.20
N LEU A 142 -9.83 -0.34 3.34
CA LEU A 142 -8.56 0.26 3.74
C LEU A 142 -8.68 1.79 3.92
N LEU A 143 -9.52 2.46 3.16
CA LEU A 143 -9.85 3.87 3.40
C LEU A 143 -10.49 4.10 4.77
N GLY A 144 -11.17 3.09 5.33
CA GLY A 144 -11.78 3.14 6.66
C GLY A 144 -10.80 2.96 7.84
N ILE A 145 -9.49 3.10 7.66
CA ILE A 145 -8.52 3.07 8.78
C ILE A 145 -8.81 4.25 9.72
N PRO A 146 -9.05 4.00 11.02
CA PRO A 146 -9.34 5.07 11.96
C PRO A 146 -8.18 6.08 12.10
N ASP A 147 -8.51 7.35 12.25
CA ASP A 147 -7.57 8.47 12.43
C ASP A 147 -6.61 8.67 11.23
N ALA A 148 -6.96 8.19 10.05
CA ALA A 148 -6.18 8.40 8.83
C ALA A 148 -6.63 9.69 8.12
N ASP A 149 -5.66 10.48 7.66
CA ASP A 149 -5.92 11.60 6.75
C ASP A 149 -6.12 11.04 5.32
N ILE A 150 -7.28 11.30 4.73
CA ILE A 150 -7.59 10.85 3.36
C ILE A 150 -7.40 12.00 2.39
N TYR A 151 -6.53 11.82 1.40
CA TYR A 151 -6.30 12.77 0.33
C TYR A 151 -6.94 12.28 -0.98
N CYS A 152 -7.92 13.03 -1.46
CA CYS A 152 -8.57 12.80 -2.75
C CYS A 152 -7.80 13.49 -3.88
N PHE A 153 -7.69 12.78 -5.02
CA PHE A 153 -7.01 13.24 -6.25
C PHE A 153 -8.03 13.35 -7.37
N ASP A 154 -8.70 14.46 -7.46
CA ASP A 154 -9.71 14.71 -8.46
C ASP A 154 -9.63 16.15 -9.02
N ASN A 155 -10.26 16.38 -10.14
CA ASN A 155 -10.35 17.70 -10.78
C ASN A 155 -9.03 18.47 -10.89
N GLY A 156 -7.88 17.76 -10.95
CA GLY A 156 -6.55 18.36 -11.01
C GLY A 156 -6.04 18.94 -9.69
N SER A 157 -6.69 18.63 -8.58
CA SER A 157 -6.32 19.06 -7.23
C SER A 157 -6.14 17.88 -6.27
N ILE A 158 -5.41 18.16 -5.17
CA ILE A 158 -5.26 17.24 -4.04
C ILE A 158 -5.87 17.93 -2.83
N HIS A 159 -6.83 17.30 -2.17
CA HIS A 159 -7.50 17.85 -1.00
C HIS A 159 -7.85 16.78 0.02
N LEU A 160 -7.98 17.17 1.28
CA LEU A 160 -8.51 16.30 2.33
C LEU A 160 -10.01 16.08 2.11
N CYS A 161 -10.46 14.87 2.36
CA CYS A 161 -11.87 14.51 2.35
C CYS A 161 -12.21 13.55 3.49
N GLU A 162 -13.47 13.51 3.88
CA GLU A 162 -13.98 12.56 4.85
C GLU A 162 -14.14 11.16 4.19
N TYR A 163 -14.16 10.12 4.98
CA TYR A 163 -14.27 8.74 4.50
C TYR A 163 -15.51 8.52 3.62
N GLU A 164 -16.66 9.02 4.07
CA GLU A 164 -17.94 8.89 3.38
C GLU A 164 -18.04 9.73 2.10
N GLU A 165 -17.14 10.69 1.91
CA GLU A 165 -17.08 11.52 0.70
C GLU A 165 -16.26 10.86 -0.40
N THR A 166 -15.52 9.80 -0.10
CA THR A 166 -14.69 9.11 -1.10
C THR A 166 -15.57 8.41 -2.15
N GLU A 167 -15.18 8.50 -3.42
CA GLU A 167 -15.88 7.83 -4.52
C GLU A 167 -16.00 6.32 -4.28
N SER A 168 -14.94 5.69 -3.76
CA SER A 168 -14.91 4.26 -3.46
C SER A 168 -15.95 3.85 -2.44
N TYR A 169 -16.14 4.65 -1.38
CA TYR A 169 -17.19 4.42 -0.40
C TYR A 169 -18.57 4.60 -1.03
N GLN A 170 -18.82 5.75 -1.64
CA GLN A 170 -20.14 6.12 -2.17
C GLN A 170 -20.65 5.13 -3.22
N VAL A 171 -19.79 4.76 -4.17
CA VAL A 171 -20.17 3.80 -5.24
C VAL A 171 -20.42 2.41 -4.65
N THR A 172 -19.60 1.97 -3.71
CA THR A 172 -19.75 0.66 -3.06
C THR A 172 -21.01 0.60 -2.22
N GLU A 173 -21.25 1.61 -1.38
CA GLU A 173 -22.44 1.71 -0.55
C GLU A 173 -23.70 1.75 -1.37
N MET A 174 -23.74 2.61 -2.39
CA MET A 174 -24.87 2.73 -3.31
C MET A 174 -25.19 1.38 -3.98
N PHE A 175 -24.16 0.69 -4.49
CA PHE A 175 -24.34 -0.60 -5.16
C PHE A 175 -24.83 -1.68 -4.20
N ILE A 176 -24.24 -1.81 -3.01
CA ILE A 176 -24.65 -2.83 -2.03
C ILE A 176 -26.10 -2.63 -1.60
N ASN A 177 -26.47 -1.40 -1.30
CA ASN A 177 -27.81 -1.07 -0.78
C ASN A 177 -28.90 -1.07 -1.87
N ASN A 178 -28.55 -0.80 -3.14
CA ASN A 178 -29.52 -0.62 -4.22
C ASN A 178 -29.23 -1.47 -5.47
N ARG A 179 -28.58 -2.63 -5.28
CA ARG A 179 -28.06 -3.47 -6.36
C ARG A 179 -29.06 -3.69 -7.49
N GLN A 180 -30.30 -4.16 -7.17
CA GLN A 180 -31.29 -4.49 -8.18
C GLN A 180 -31.70 -3.27 -9.00
N MET A 181 -32.02 -2.16 -8.32
CA MET A 181 -32.42 -0.92 -8.99
C MET A 181 -31.33 -0.37 -9.93
N LEU A 182 -30.07 -0.46 -9.51
CA LEU A 182 -28.95 0.00 -10.32
C LEU A 182 -28.75 -0.89 -11.55
N LEU A 183 -28.80 -2.21 -11.38
CA LEU A 183 -28.66 -3.14 -12.50
C LEU A 183 -29.80 -2.99 -13.50
N ASP A 184 -31.03 -2.82 -13.04
CA ASP A 184 -32.19 -2.58 -13.93
C ASP A 184 -32.01 -1.31 -14.79
N LYS A 185 -31.41 -0.26 -14.22
CA LYS A 185 -31.11 0.98 -14.97
C LYS A 185 -29.93 0.83 -15.92
N LEU A 186 -28.85 0.20 -15.49
CA LEU A 186 -27.61 0.11 -16.29
C LEU A 186 -27.68 -0.92 -17.42
N LEU A 187 -28.53 -1.94 -17.29
CA LEU A 187 -28.63 -3.04 -18.27
C LEU A 187 -29.82 -2.89 -19.20
N THR A 188 -30.72 -1.91 -18.98
CA THR A 188 -31.89 -1.65 -19.84
C THR A 188 -31.65 -0.52 -20.86
N GLU A 189 -30.49 0.10 -20.89
CA GLU A 189 -30.01 0.99 -21.97
C GLU A 189 -29.17 0.17 -22.98
#